data_b5f585b7d388f9c7c7878f11e7050489
#
_entry.id   b5f585b7d388f9c7c7878f11e7050489
#
_cell.length_a   1.000
_cell.length_b   1.000
_cell.length_c   1.000
_cell.angle_alpha   90.00
_cell.angle_beta   90.00
_cell.angle_gamma   90.00
#
_symmetry.space_group_name_H-M   'P 1'
#
loop_
_entity.id
_entity.type
_entity.pdbx_description
1 polymer ?
#
loop_
_entity_poly.entity_id
_entity_poly.type
_entity_poly.pdbx_seq_one_letter_code
_entity_poly.pdbx_strand_id
1 'polypeptide(L)'
;MPDTVPIDLGRYSVFVPPDPFEDHVGPFYFRISGDARQAGSVHCVLPTHARHGNYADSVHGGAILAFADYALCLVAGRAADGGTNSSFAMTVSIAVEFLDAGRVGPPLEATGEPLQVTGRLAFARGSVTQEGRTIALWSGVCRHVARTKAMARKDEATPALSQAAPQSVPAGFDLLATASAYSRHIGPSYARKESDGATLIQPTLPHMCNSGGVLHGGYMMSFADSAVTRAAGLVTGMAPTTVAFAAEFLAAGDATMPLSTRVEVPRHGKSLAFLRGLLEQDGRKLLSYSATIKLRQRAPS
;
A
#
# COMPACT_ATOMS: atom_id res chain seq x y z
N MET A 1 20.27 -3.00 25.04
CA MET A 1 19.48 -3.23 23.81
C MET A 1 19.36 -4.73 23.70
N PRO A 2 18.18 -5.34 23.58
CA PRO A 2 18.14 -6.75 23.27
C PRO A 2 18.79 -6.96 21.91
N ASP A 3 19.73 -7.90 21.83
CA ASP A 3 20.38 -8.30 20.59
C ASP A 3 19.29 -8.76 19.61
N THR A 4 18.98 -7.93 18.62
CA THR A 4 18.05 -8.33 17.54
C THR A 4 18.79 -9.36 16.68
N VAL A 5 18.35 -10.61 16.78
CA VAL A 5 18.86 -11.68 15.92
C VAL A 5 18.57 -11.30 14.47
N PRO A 6 19.57 -11.30 13.57
CA PRO A 6 19.33 -11.04 12.16
C PRO A 6 18.28 -12.00 11.59
N ILE A 7 17.34 -11.48 10.81
CA ILE A 7 16.33 -12.31 10.14
C ILE A 7 17.01 -13.13 9.04
N ASP A 8 16.97 -14.46 9.18
CA ASP A 8 17.44 -15.40 8.16
C ASP A 8 16.39 -15.54 7.04
N LEU A 9 16.53 -14.72 5.99
CA LEU A 9 15.63 -14.73 4.84
C LEU A 9 15.62 -16.06 4.07
N GLY A 10 16.63 -16.92 4.23
CA GLY A 10 16.65 -18.27 3.64
C GLY A 10 15.53 -19.19 4.14
N ARG A 11 14.85 -18.81 5.23
CA ARG A 11 13.67 -19.51 5.77
C ARG A 11 12.34 -18.97 5.29
N TYR A 12 12.36 -18.00 4.38
CA TYR A 12 11.17 -17.34 3.85
C TYR A 12 11.03 -17.61 2.36
N SER A 13 9.82 -17.53 1.88
CA SER A 13 9.47 -17.65 0.47
C SER A 13 9.12 -16.28 -0.11
N VAL A 14 9.17 -16.17 -1.41
CA VAL A 14 8.56 -15.10 -2.21
C VAL A 14 7.56 -15.74 -3.16
N PHE A 15 6.60 -14.99 -3.66
CA PHE A 15 5.73 -15.51 -4.71
C PHE A 15 6.51 -15.73 -6.02
N VAL A 16 6.18 -16.84 -6.71
CA VAL A 16 6.79 -17.18 -8.02
C VAL A 16 5.63 -17.58 -8.97
N PRO A 17 5.45 -16.88 -10.10
CA PRO A 17 6.16 -15.66 -10.52
C PRO A 17 5.90 -14.50 -9.55
N PRO A 18 6.83 -13.52 -9.46
CA PRO A 18 6.64 -12.39 -8.59
C PRO A 18 5.45 -11.54 -9.07
N ASP A 19 4.73 -10.96 -8.12
CA ASP A 19 3.77 -9.91 -8.42
C ASP A 19 4.56 -8.66 -8.84
N PRO A 20 4.31 -8.06 -10.04
CA PRO A 20 5.15 -6.97 -10.56
C PRO A 20 5.33 -5.79 -9.60
N PHE A 21 4.28 -5.40 -8.89
CA PHE A 21 4.39 -4.31 -7.91
C PHE A 21 5.17 -4.75 -6.67
N GLU A 22 4.92 -5.94 -6.17
CA GLU A 22 5.62 -6.48 -5.00
C GLU A 22 7.10 -6.68 -5.28
N ASP A 23 7.48 -7.09 -6.50
CA ASP A 23 8.88 -7.17 -6.93
C ASP A 23 9.51 -5.78 -7.03
N HIS A 24 8.79 -4.80 -7.58
CA HIS A 24 9.27 -3.43 -7.74
C HIS A 24 9.54 -2.74 -6.38
N VAL A 25 8.62 -2.84 -5.43
CA VAL A 25 8.75 -2.19 -4.11
C VAL A 25 9.35 -3.09 -3.05
N GLY A 26 9.41 -4.42 -3.26
CA GLY A 26 9.92 -5.42 -2.34
C GLY A 26 11.37 -5.82 -2.59
N PRO A 27 11.70 -7.10 -2.63
CA PRO A 27 10.76 -8.23 -2.52
C PRO A 27 10.11 -8.35 -1.15
N PHE A 28 8.86 -8.80 -1.14
CA PHE A 28 8.15 -9.15 0.08
C PHE A 28 8.35 -10.65 0.36
N TYR A 29 8.81 -10.95 1.54
CA TYR A 29 9.06 -12.30 2.00
C TYR A 29 7.95 -12.76 2.92
N PHE A 30 7.62 -14.05 2.90
CA PHE A 30 6.68 -14.65 3.85
C PHE A 30 7.15 -16.01 4.33
N ARG A 31 6.75 -16.35 5.54
CA ARG A 31 6.86 -17.69 6.11
C ARG A 31 5.52 -18.07 6.70
N ILE A 32 5.14 -19.31 6.48
CA ILE A 32 3.91 -19.90 6.98
C ILE A 32 4.28 -21.00 7.96
N SER A 33 3.66 -21.02 9.13
CA SER A 33 3.90 -22.01 10.18
C SER A 33 2.61 -22.36 10.90
N GLY A 34 2.49 -23.60 11.33
CA GLY A 34 1.35 -24.06 12.14
C GLY A 34 0.00 -24.03 11.41
N ASP A 35 -1.06 -23.95 12.24
CA ASP A 35 -2.44 -23.92 11.76
C ASP A 35 -2.75 -22.57 11.11
N ALA A 36 -3.40 -22.62 9.94
CA ALA A 36 -3.81 -21.47 9.16
C ALA A 36 -4.71 -20.47 9.91
N ARG A 37 -5.40 -20.92 10.94
CA ARG A 37 -6.33 -20.10 11.74
C ARG A 37 -5.72 -19.57 13.02
N GLN A 38 -4.47 -19.89 13.30
CA GLN A 38 -3.78 -19.38 14.50
C GLN A 38 -3.16 -18.00 14.21
N ALA A 39 -3.16 -17.16 15.24
CA ALA A 39 -2.43 -15.90 15.25
C ALA A 39 -0.93 -16.18 15.00
N GLY A 40 -0.31 -15.35 14.15
CA GLY A 40 1.11 -15.49 13.83
C GLY A 40 1.47 -16.67 12.93
N SER A 41 0.48 -17.42 12.38
CA SER A 41 0.74 -18.49 11.40
C SER A 41 1.38 -17.95 10.10
N VAL A 42 1.20 -16.68 9.81
CA VAL A 42 1.82 -15.93 8.70
C VAL A 42 2.76 -14.90 9.29
N HIS A 43 4.00 -14.91 8.84
CA HIS A 43 5.01 -13.92 9.17
C HIS A 43 5.61 -13.36 7.88
N CYS A 44 5.50 -12.06 7.69
CA CYS A 44 6.00 -11.35 6.50
C CYS A 44 7.19 -10.48 6.86
N VAL A 45 8.10 -10.29 5.90
CA VAL A 45 9.29 -9.45 6.05
C VAL A 45 9.48 -8.58 4.81
N LEU A 46 9.70 -7.29 5.02
CA LEU A 46 10.15 -6.35 4.00
C LEU A 46 11.53 -5.82 4.39
N PRO A 47 12.60 -6.24 3.72
CA PRO A 47 13.90 -5.57 3.84
C PRO A 47 13.79 -4.13 3.37
N THR A 48 14.07 -3.16 4.26
CA THR A 48 13.96 -1.76 3.88
C THR A 48 15.28 -1.23 3.32
N HIS A 49 15.17 -0.38 2.31
CA HIS A 49 16.29 0.26 1.61
C HIS A 49 15.99 1.74 1.41
N ALA A 50 16.99 2.51 0.94
CA ALA A 50 16.84 3.94 0.66
C ALA A 50 15.61 4.29 -0.18
N ARG A 51 15.23 3.42 -1.15
CA ARG A 51 14.02 3.62 -1.98
C ARG A 51 12.71 3.63 -1.21
N HIS A 52 12.67 3.08 0.01
CA HIS A 52 11.48 3.10 0.86
C HIS A 52 11.35 4.37 1.71
N GLY A 53 12.37 5.24 1.66
CA GLY A 53 12.43 6.44 2.50
C GLY A 53 11.47 7.55 2.05
N ASN A 54 10.97 8.28 3.04
CA ASN A 54 10.29 9.55 2.84
C ASN A 54 11.29 10.73 2.97
N TYR A 55 10.78 11.96 2.92
CA TYR A 55 11.59 13.17 3.05
C TYR A 55 12.19 13.40 4.47
N ALA A 56 11.76 12.63 5.46
CA ALA A 56 12.22 12.71 6.85
C ALA A 56 13.09 11.50 7.25
N ASP A 57 13.69 10.80 6.26
CA ASP A 57 14.55 9.62 6.42
C ASP A 57 13.92 8.45 7.19
N SER A 58 12.59 8.40 7.23
CA SER A 58 11.83 7.27 7.74
C SER A 58 11.14 6.50 6.61
N VAL A 59 10.70 5.28 6.87
CA VAL A 59 9.95 4.49 5.89
C VAL A 59 8.66 5.22 5.54
N HIS A 60 8.38 5.36 4.25
CA HIS A 60 7.19 6.04 3.73
C HIS A 60 5.91 5.32 4.11
N GLY A 61 4.85 6.08 4.49
CA GLY A 61 3.55 5.52 4.84
C GLY A 61 2.99 4.60 3.76
N GLY A 62 3.09 4.99 2.49
CA GLY A 62 2.68 4.17 1.35
C GLY A 62 3.39 2.81 1.26
N ALA A 63 4.68 2.72 1.63
CA ALA A 63 5.39 1.45 1.68
C ALA A 63 4.85 0.55 2.81
N ILE A 64 4.52 1.14 3.96
CA ILE A 64 3.91 0.44 5.09
C ILE A 64 2.49 -0.03 4.72
N LEU A 65 1.70 0.80 4.02
CA LEU A 65 0.37 0.43 3.53
C LEU A 65 0.44 -0.75 2.54
N ALA A 66 1.36 -0.73 1.58
CA ALA A 66 1.55 -1.82 0.63
C ALA A 66 1.95 -3.12 1.34
N PHE A 67 2.82 -3.04 2.35
CA PHE A 67 3.24 -4.19 3.12
C PHE A 67 2.15 -4.73 4.06
N ALA A 68 1.31 -3.84 4.63
CA ALA A 68 0.15 -4.23 5.43
C ALA A 68 -0.92 -4.93 4.57
N ASP A 69 -1.16 -4.47 3.35
CA ASP A 69 -2.07 -5.11 2.39
C ASP A 69 -1.60 -6.51 2.02
N TYR A 70 -0.31 -6.66 1.74
CA TYR A 70 0.33 -7.96 1.50
C TYR A 70 0.10 -8.93 2.67
N ALA A 71 0.38 -8.50 3.89
CA ALA A 71 0.19 -9.31 5.09
C ALA A 71 -1.29 -9.66 5.32
N LEU A 72 -2.20 -8.70 5.15
CA LEU A 72 -3.64 -8.90 5.24
C LEU A 72 -4.12 -9.97 4.26
N CYS A 73 -3.73 -9.88 2.98
CA CYS A 73 -4.11 -10.84 1.96
C CYS A 73 -3.60 -12.26 2.27
N LEU A 74 -2.37 -12.39 2.77
CA LEU A 74 -1.81 -13.69 3.15
C LEU A 74 -2.54 -14.31 4.36
N VAL A 75 -2.78 -13.52 5.41
CA VAL A 75 -3.49 -13.99 6.61
C VAL A 75 -4.91 -14.39 6.25
N ALA A 76 -5.63 -13.54 5.53
CA ALA A 76 -7.02 -13.78 5.13
C ALA A 76 -7.16 -14.97 4.15
N GLY A 77 -6.30 -15.03 3.13
CA GLY A 77 -6.31 -16.11 2.14
C GLY A 77 -6.02 -17.45 2.75
N ARG A 78 -4.99 -17.53 3.60
CA ARG A 78 -4.62 -18.78 4.28
C ARG A 78 -5.70 -19.27 5.23
N ALA A 79 -6.35 -18.39 5.97
CA ALA A 79 -7.46 -18.77 6.84
C ALA A 79 -8.68 -19.25 6.05
N ALA A 80 -8.95 -18.66 4.89
CA ALA A 80 -10.09 -18.98 4.04
C ALA A 80 -9.98 -20.37 3.39
N ASP A 81 -8.78 -20.80 3.00
CA ASP A 81 -8.55 -22.08 2.33
C ASP A 81 -7.98 -23.17 3.24
N GLY A 82 -7.89 -22.91 4.54
CA GLY A 82 -7.32 -23.87 5.50
C GLY A 82 -5.85 -24.19 5.27
N GLY A 83 -5.13 -23.32 4.55
CA GLY A 83 -3.72 -23.47 4.24
C GLY A 83 -3.40 -24.34 3.01
N THR A 84 -4.39 -24.65 2.20
CA THR A 84 -4.23 -25.51 1.00
C THR A 84 -3.70 -24.74 -0.22
N ASN A 85 -3.60 -23.41 -0.14
CA ASN A 85 -3.25 -22.53 -1.27
C ASN A 85 -4.20 -22.68 -2.49
N SER A 86 -5.45 -23.04 -2.21
CA SER A 86 -6.49 -23.25 -3.24
C SER A 86 -7.27 -21.99 -3.55
N SER A 87 -7.05 -20.90 -2.82
CA SER A 87 -7.66 -19.59 -3.05
C SER A 87 -6.63 -18.47 -3.00
N PHE A 88 -7.03 -17.29 -3.45
CA PHE A 88 -6.30 -16.05 -3.20
C PHE A 88 -7.27 -15.02 -2.59
N ALA A 89 -6.72 -14.07 -1.86
CA ALA A 89 -7.48 -13.01 -1.23
C ALA A 89 -7.32 -11.72 -2.04
N MET A 90 -8.42 -10.97 -2.16
CA MET A 90 -8.45 -9.62 -2.70
C MET A 90 -8.98 -8.70 -1.63
N THR A 91 -8.29 -7.63 -1.34
CA THR A 91 -8.70 -6.66 -0.34
C THR A 91 -10.00 -5.97 -0.75
N VAL A 92 -10.96 -5.95 0.17
CA VAL A 92 -12.22 -5.20 0.05
C VAL A 92 -12.09 -3.88 0.79
N SER A 93 -11.54 -3.93 2.02
CA SER A 93 -11.25 -2.75 2.81
C SER A 93 -10.09 -2.99 3.76
N ILE A 94 -9.37 -1.92 4.07
CA ILE A 94 -8.27 -1.93 5.03
C ILE A 94 -8.24 -0.62 5.80
N ALA A 95 -7.96 -0.69 7.10
CA ALA A 95 -7.62 0.45 7.93
C ALA A 95 -6.24 0.23 8.56
N VAL A 96 -5.45 1.29 8.61
CA VAL A 96 -4.09 1.28 9.19
C VAL A 96 -3.89 2.49 10.07
N GLU A 97 -3.48 2.26 11.32
CA GLU A 97 -3.06 3.29 12.29
C GLU A 97 -1.53 3.27 12.41
N PHE A 98 -0.90 4.40 12.14
CA PHE A 98 0.55 4.57 12.26
C PHE A 98 0.90 5.05 13.68
N LEU A 99 1.58 4.21 14.42
CA LEU A 99 1.92 4.46 15.84
C LEU A 99 3.31 5.06 16.00
N ASP A 100 4.25 4.66 15.14
CA ASP A 100 5.64 5.13 15.19
C ASP A 100 6.25 5.20 13.77
N ALA A 101 7.38 5.88 13.64
CA ALA A 101 8.13 5.95 12.39
C ALA A 101 9.03 4.72 12.23
N GLY A 102 8.91 4.04 11.09
CA GLY A 102 9.87 3.02 10.68
C GLY A 102 11.17 3.67 10.20
N ARG A 103 12.32 3.06 10.50
CA ARG A 103 13.64 3.48 10.01
C ARG A 103 14.00 2.75 8.73
N VAL A 104 14.66 3.43 7.81
CA VAL A 104 15.27 2.80 6.63
C VAL A 104 16.52 2.01 7.06
N GLY A 105 16.65 0.78 6.56
CA GLY A 105 17.75 -0.15 6.87
C GLY A 105 17.26 -1.42 7.59
N PRO A 106 16.80 -1.35 8.84
CA PRO A 106 16.23 -2.52 9.51
C PRO A 106 14.96 -3.00 8.79
N PRO A 107 14.72 -4.32 8.67
CA PRO A 107 13.53 -4.84 8.01
C PRO A 107 12.26 -4.49 8.80
N LEU A 108 11.15 -4.32 8.08
CA LEU A 108 9.81 -4.37 8.64
C LEU A 108 9.35 -5.83 8.70
N GLU A 109 8.66 -6.16 9.77
CA GLU A 109 8.01 -7.46 9.97
C GLU A 109 6.50 -7.25 10.09
N ALA A 110 5.69 -8.16 9.56
CA ALA A 110 4.24 -8.13 9.76
C ALA A 110 3.72 -9.51 10.16
N THR A 111 2.82 -9.49 11.14
CA THR A 111 2.08 -10.67 11.61
C THR A 111 0.63 -10.30 11.79
N GLY A 112 -0.23 -11.31 11.76
CA GLY A 112 -1.65 -11.09 11.97
C GLY A 112 -2.39 -12.34 12.42
N GLU A 113 -3.67 -12.14 12.66
CA GLU A 113 -4.60 -13.20 13.01
C GLU A 113 -5.88 -13.07 12.19
N PRO A 114 -6.46 -14.17 11.72
CA PRO A 114 -7.80 -14.18 11.17
C PRO A 114 -8.81 -14.04 12.32
N LEU A 115 -9.81 -13.17 12.14
CA LEU A 115 -10.88 -12.97 13.11
C LEU A 115 -12.09 -13.84 12.79
N GLN A 116 -12.46 -13.90 11.52
CA GLN A 116 -13.62 -14.62 11.02
C GLN A 116 -13.47 -14.94 9.55
N VAL A 117 -13.93 -16.10 9.15
CA VAL A 117 -14.10 -16.49 7.75
C VAL A 117 -15.56 -16.84 7.52
N THR A 118 -16.16 -16.22 6.51
CA THR A 118 -17.50 -16.52 6.03
C THR A 118 -17.43 -17.16 4.65
N GLY A 119 -18.57 -17.44 4.02
CA GLY A 119 -18.59 -18.10 2.71
C GLY A 119 -17.79 -17.42 1.61
N ARG A 120 -17.54 -16.09 1.67
CA ARG A 120 -16.78 -15.35 0.67
C ARG A 120 -15.85 -14.28 1.25
N LEU A 121 -15.95 -13.97 2.53
CA LEU A 121 -15.17 -12.91 3.17
C LEU A 121 -14.31 -13.49 4.29
N ALA A 122 -13.12 -12.95 4.44
CA ALA A 122 -12.22 -13.20 5.57
C ALA A 122 -11.88 -11.86 6.21
N PHE A 123 -11.99 -11.81 7.53
CA PHE A 123 -11.67 -10.67 8.37
C PHE A 123 -10.38 -10.98 9.10
N ALA A 124 -9.44 -10.06 9.08
CA ALA A 124 -8.17 -10.23 9.75
C ALA A 124 -7.66 -8.89 10.32
N ARG A 125 -6.76 -8.99 11.28
CA ARG A 125 -6.03 -7.86 11.85
C ARG A 125 -4.60 -8.26 12.16
N GLY A 126 -3.73 -7.26 12.32
CA GLY A 126 -2.35 -7.51 12.66
C GLY A 126 -1.56 -6.24 12.91
N SER A 127 -0.25 -6.41 12.91
CA SER A 127 0.69 -5.31 13.13
C SER A 127 1.86 -5.37 12.15
N VAL A 128 2.43 -4.21 11.90
CA VAL A 128 3.77 -4.05 11.33
C VAL A 128 4.69 -3.63 12.46
N THR A 129 5.80 -4.35 12.61
CA THR A 129 6.80 -4.10 13.65
C THR A 129 8.18 -3.87 13.04
N GLN A 130 9.07 -3.28 13.79
CA GLN A 130 10.47 -3.11 13.45
C GLN A 130 11.31 -3.16 14.72
N GLU A 131 12.23 -4.11 14.81
CA GLU A 131 13.09 -4.28 15.99
C GLU A 131 12.27 -4.34 17.29
N GLY A 132 11.18 -5.10 17.28
CA GLY A 132 10.28 -5.28 18.43
C GLY A 132 9.35 -4.10 18.75
N ARG A 133 9.47 -2.96 18.02
CA ARG A 133 8.55 -1.81 18.18
C ARG A 133 7.39 -1.93 17.21
N THR A 134 6.19 -1.65 17.63
CA THR A 134 5.02 -1.58 16.75
C THR A 134 5.05 -0.26 15.97
N ILE A 135 5.12 -0.37 14.63
CA ILE A 135 5.12 0.76 13.71
C ILE A 135 3.71 1.10 13.26
N ALA A 136 2.91 0.07 12.93
CA ALA A 136 1.53 0.26 12.54
C ALA A 136 0.66 -0.92 12.99
N LEU A 137 -0.62 -0.65 13.19
CA LEU A 137 -1.67 -1.66 13.31
C LEU A 137 -2.51 -1.64 12.04
N TRP A 138 -3.01 -2.80 11.65
CA TRP A 138 -3.90 -2.93 10.50
C TRP A 138 -5.07 -3.86 10.79
N SER A 139 -6.19 -3.59 10.16
CA SER A 139 -7.36 -4.46 10.12
C SER A 139 -8.01 -4.38 8.75
N GLY A 140 -8.63 -5.45 8.29
CA GLY A 140 -9.25 -5.42 6.99
C GLY A 140 -10.13 -6.61 6.69
N VAL A 141 -10.78 -6.50 5.55
CA VAL A 141 -11.68 -7.51 4.98
C VAL A 141 -11.17 -7.87 3.59
N CYS A 142 -11.00 -9.15 3.35
CA CYS A 142 -10.69 -9.68 2.03
C CYS A 142 -11.84 -10.53 1.51
N ARG A 143 -12.03 -10.48 0.21
CA ARG A 143 -12.81 -11.47 -0.52
C ARG A 143 -11.88 -12.57 -0.98
N HIS A 144 -12.15 -13.80 -0.60
CA HIS A 144 -11.40 -14.94 -1.12
C HIS A 144 -12.07 -15.53 -2.36
N VAL A 145 -11.25 -15.92 -3.32
CA VAL A 145 -11.66 -16.45 -4.62
C VAL A 145 -10.90 -17.74 -4.87
N ALA A 146 -11.62 -18.81 -5.22
CA ALA A 146 -10.99 -20.08 -5.55
C ALA A 146 -10.06 -19.91 -6.77
N ARG A 147 -8.86 -20.48 -6.70
CA ARG A 147 -7.93 -20.54 -7.83
C ARG A 147 -8.50 -21.47 -8.90
N THR A 148 -8.66 -20.96 -10.11
CA THR A 148 -9.05 -21.77 -11.27
C THR A 148 -7.81 -22.24 -12.02
N LYS A 149 -7.92 -23.34 -12.78
CA LYS A 149 -6.85 -23.81 -13.68
C LYS A 149 -6.40 -22.75 -14.70
N ALA A 150 -7.30 -21.86 -15.11
CA ALA A 150 -7.00 -20.77 -16.03
C ALA A 150 -6.14 -19.68 -15.37
N MET A 151 -6.33 -19.43 -14.08
CA MET A 151 -5.52 -18.50 -13.29
C MET A 151 -4.12 -19.08 -13.04
N ALA A 152 -4.02 -20.37 -12.69
CA ALA A 152 -2.73 -21.04 -12.55
C ALA A 152 -1.89 -20.99 -13.85
N ARG A 153 -2.51 -21.11 -15.03
CA ARG A 153 -1.84 -20.97 -16.32
C ARG A 153 -1.40 -19.53 -16.64
N LYS A 154 -2.11 -18.52 -16.12
CA LYS A 154 -1.69 -17.12 -16.24
C LYS A 154 -0.51 -16.81 -15.33
N ASP A 155 -0.44 -17.45 -14.15
CA ASP A 155 0.69 -17.33 -13.23
C ASP A 155 1.97 -17.93 -13.86
N GLU A 156 1.86 -18.93 -14.76
CA GLU A 156 2.97 -19.51 -15.51
C GLU A 156 3.44 -18.66 -16.71
N ALA A 157 2.55 -17.83 -17.26
CA ALA A 157 2.85 -16.92 -18.34
C ALA A 157 3.07 -15.52 -17.74
N THR A 158 4.33 -15.14 -17.48
CA THR A 158 4.66 -13.74 -17.19
C THR A 158 4.10 -12.90 -18.35
N PRO A 159 3.09 -12.03 -18.15
CA PRO A 159 2.64 -11.16 -19.21
C PRO A 159 3.85 -10.34 -19.65
N ALA A 160 4.22 -10.39 -20.93
CA ALA A 160 5.17 -9.44 -21.47
C ALA A 160 4.59 -8.06 -21.12
N LEU A 161 5.27 -7.36 -20.20
CA LEU A 161 4.88 -6.01 -19.79
C LEU A 161 4.95 -5.16 -21.06
N SER A 162 3.82 -5.03 -21.75
CA SER A 162 3.73 -4.23 -22.95
C SER A 162 4.19 -2.83 -22.59
N GLN A 163 5.08 -2.23 -23.38
CA GLN A 163 5.45 -0.85 -23.18
C GLN A 163 4.16 -0.02 -23.23
N ALA A 164 3.75 0.50 -22.08
CA ALA A 164 2.58 1.36 -22.01
C ALA A 164 2.80 2.56 -22.96
N ALA A 165 1.80 2.87 -23.77
CA ALA A 165 1.83 4.07 -24.58
C ALA A 165 2.03 5.29 -23.67
N PRO A 166 2.73 6.37 -24.14
CA PRO A 166 2.89 7.58 -23.35
C PRO A 166 1.52 8.10 -22.89
N GLN A 167 1.34 8.19 -21.57
CA GLN A 167 0.10 8.71 -21.00
C GLN A 167 0.22 10.23 -20.84
N SER A 168 -0.75 10.98 -21.36
CA SER A 168 -0.75 12.43 -21.27
C SER A 168 -1.29 12.90 -19.92
N VAL A 169 -0.63 13.92 -19.37
CA VAL A 169 -1.14 14.68 -18.22
C VAL A 169 -1.80 15.95 -18.76
N PRO A 170 -3.06 16.27 -18.35
CA PRO A 170 -3.74 17.46 -18.80
C PRO A 170 -2.98 18.73 -18.44
N ALA A 171 -3.17 19.81 -19.22
CA ALA A 171 -2.62 21.13 -18.91
C ALA A 171 -3.10 21.64 -17.54
N GLY A 172 -2.28 22.44 -16.86
CA GLY A 172 -2.58 23.01 -15.55
C GLY A 172 -2.24 22.10 -14.36
N PHE A 173 -1.50 21.01 -14.60
CA PHE A 173 -0.92 20.18 -13.55
C PHE A 173 0.59 20.35 -13.54
N ASP A 174 1.16 20.61 -12.37
CA ASP A 174 2.60 20.74 -12.18
C ASP A 174 3.21 19.43 -11.74
N LEU A 175 4.36 19.07 -12.31
CA LEU A 175 5.14 17.93 -11.84
C LEU A 175 5.55 18.16 -10.39
N LEU A 176 5.26 17.20 -9.54
CA LEU A 176 5.62 17.25 -8.13
C LEU A 176 7.11 16.93 -7.93
N ALA A 177 7.90 17.97 -7.67
CA ALA A 177 9.22 17.76 -7.08
C ALA A 177 9.06 17.14 -5.69
N THR A 178 9.66 15.97 -5.45
CA THR A 178 9.60 15.29 -4.16
C THR A 178 10.98 14.84 -3.70
N ALA A 179 11.30 15.12 -2.43
CA ALA A 179 12.47 14.56 -1.76
C ALA A 179 12.26 13.10 -1.34
N SER A 180 11.02 12.62 -1.29
CA SER A 180 10.70 11.24 -0.94
C SER A 180 11.25 10.27 -1.99
N ALA A 181 12.14 9.36 -1.57
CA ALA A 181 12.68 8.33 -2.44
C ALA A 181 11.59 7.35 -2.89
N TYR A 182 10.69 6.97 -1.97
CA TYR A 182 9.58 6.07 -2.29
C TYR A 182 8.60 6.69 -3.29
N SER A 183 8.22 7.96 -3.09
CA SER A 183 7.33 8.62 -4.05
C SER A 183 7.93 8.71 -5.45
N ARG A 184 9.26 8.93 -5.57
CA ARG A 184 9.95 8.84 -6.88
C ARG A 184 9.97 7.42 -7.44
N HIS A 185 10.13 6.44 -6.56
CA HIS A 185 10.22 5.03 -6.96
C HIS A 185 8.91 4.49 -7.52
N ILE A 186 7.76 4.88 -6.94
CA ILE A 186 6.44 4.49 -7.45
C ILE A 186 5.96 5.30 -8.67
N GLY A 187 6.72 6.30 -9.10
CA GLY A 187 6.48 7.04 -10.34
C GLY A 187 6.20 8.53 -10.15
N PRO A 188 6.30 9.31 -11.25
CA PRO A 188 6.06 10.75 -11.22
C PRO A 188 4.59 11.06 -10.96
N SER A 189 4.33 12.01 -10.09
CA SER A 189 2.98 12.52 -9.84
C SER A 189 2.89 14.00 -10.21
N TYR A 190 1.73 14.41 -10.66
CA TYR A 190 1.40 15.78 -11.02
C TYR A 190 0.27 16.27 -10.14
N ALA A 191 0.27 17.54 -9.78
CA ALA A 191 -0.77 18.11 -8.92
C ALA A 191 -1.24 19.47 -9.41
N ARG A 192 -2.51 19.73 -9.11
CA ARG A 192 -3.12 21.05 -9.18
C ARG A 192 -3.74 21.37 -7.83
N LYS A 193 -3.37 22.54 -7.27
CA LYS A 193 -3.97 23.00 -6.02
C LYS A 193 -5.41 23.43 -6.28
N GLU A 194 -6.31 23.06 -5.39
CA GLU A 194 -7.70 23.50 -5.36
C GLU A 194 -7.95 24.39 -4.11
N SER A 195 -9.10 25.01 -4.02
CA SER A 195 -9.46 25.88 -2.89
C SER A 195 -9.57 25.12 -1.57
N ASP A 196 -10.01 23.87 -1.61
CA ASP A 196 -10.31 23.01 -0.47
C ASP A 196 -9.48 21.70 -0.46
N GLY A 197 -8.44 21.63 -1.30
CA GLY A 197 -7.63 20.42 -1.44
C GLY A 197 -6.65 20.44 -2.58
N ALA A 198 -6.56 19.34 -3.29
CA ALA A 198 -5.74 19.19 -4.50
C ALA A 198 -6.27 18.06 -5.39
N THR A 199 -6.08 18.22 -6.69
CA THR A 199 -6.22 17.11 -7.64
C THR A 199 -4.83 16.61 -8.02
N LEU A 200 -4.63 15.30 -7.98
CA LEU A 200 -3.38 14.65 -8.38
C LEU A 200 -3.61 13.66 -9.51
N ILE A 201 -2.61 13.55 -10.37
CA ILE A 201 -2.59 12.58 -11.49
C ILE A 201 -1.25 11.85 -11.46
N GLN A 202 -1.30 10.54 -11.68
CA GLN A 202 -0.11 9.71 -11.83
C GLN A 202 -0.26 8.83 -13.07
N PRO A 203 0.62 8.96 -14.09
CA PRO A 203 0.72 7.98 -15.16
C PRO A 203 0.99 6.59 -14.58
N THR A 204 0.30 5.58 -15.07
CA THR A 204 0.46 4.21 -14.63
C THR A 204 1.45 3.44 -15.50
N LEU A 205 2.16 2.50 -14.90
CA LEU A 205 3.17 1.69 -15.55
C LEU A 205 2.92 0.19 -15.24
N PRO A 206 3.36 -0.72 -16.12
CA PRO A 206 3.12 -2.15 -15.95
C PRO A 206 3.56 -2.73 -14.60
N HIS A 207 4.69 -2.25 -14.04
CA HIS A 207 5.16 -2.69 -12.72
C HIS A 207 4.28 -2.23 -11.54
N MET A 208 3.28 -1.39 -11.78
CA MET A 208 2.29 -1.00 -10.78
C MET A 208 1.13 -2.00 -10.67
N CYS A 209 1.12 -3.02 -11.54
CA CYS A 209 0.10 -4.05 -11.57
C CYS A 209 0.44 -5.26 -10.69
N ASN A 210 -0.58 -6.05 -10.37
CA ASN A 210 -0.43 -7.38 -9.83
C ASN A 210 -0.22 -8.41 -10.97
N SER A 211 0.01 -9.67 -10.63
CA SER A 211 0.14 -10.78 -11.59
C SER A 211 -1.11 -11.01 -12.47
N GLY A 212 -2.27 -10.54 -12.03
CA GLY A 212 -3.51 -10.55 -12.83
C GLY A 212 -3.59 -9.45 -13.89
N GLY A 213 -2.60 -8.54 -13.96
CA GLY A 213 -2.53 -7.43 -14.92
C GLY A 213 -3.41 -6.23 -14.56
N VAL A 214 -3.93 -6.15 -13.34
CA VAL A 214 -4.66 -5.00 -12.81
C VAL A 214 -3.81 -4.24 -11.79
N LEU A 215 -4.07 -2.94 -11.61
CA LEU A 215 -3.34 -2.12 -10.64
C LEU A 215 -3.39 -2.76 -9.25
N HIS A 216 -2.22 -2.91 -8.64
CA HIS A 216 -2.07 -3.52 -7.32
C HIS A 216 -2.71 -2.67 -6.23
N GLY A 217 -3.40 -3.30 -5.26
CA GLY A 217 -4.03 -2.58 -4.14
C GLY A 217 -3.07 -1.73 -3.35
N GLY A 218 -1.91 -2.30 -3.02
CA GLY A 218 -0.83 -1.58 -2.35
C GLY A 218 -0.28 -0.39 -3.13
N TYR A 219 -0.24 -0.46 -4.48
CA TYR A 219 0.12 0.69 -5.31
C TYR A 219 -0.93 1.80 -5.21
N MET A 220 -2.22 1.47 -5.35
CA MET A 220 -3.29 2.45 -5.25
C MET A 220 -3.28 3.17 -3.90
N MET A 221 -3.07 2.44 -2.80
CA MET A 221 -2.93 3.04 -1.47
C MET A 221 -1.66 3.87 -1.31
N SER A 222 -0.54 3.46 -1.90
CA SER A 222 0.72 4.22 -1.90
C SER A 222 0.57 5.58 -2.60
N PHE A 223 -0.14 5.60 -3.73
CA PHE A 223 -0.46 6.85 -4.41
C PHE A 223 -1.45 7.70 -3.61
N ALA A 224 -2.49 7.10 -3.02
CA ALA A 224 -3.46 7.79 -2.16
C ALA A 224 -2.79 8.42 -0.92
N ASP A 225 -1.86 7.71 -0.24
CA ASP A 225 -1.08 8.26 0.89
C ASP A 225 -0.21 9.47 0.46
N SER A 226 0.44 9.36 -0.69
CA SER A 226 1.19 10.48 -1.27
C SER A 226 0.27 11.66 -1.60
N ALA A 227 -0.94 11.39 -2.09
CA ALA A 227 -1.93 12.41 -2.44
C ALA A 227 -2.46 13.15 -1.21
N VAL A 228 -2.83 12.45 -0.12
CA VAL A 228 -3.33 13.10 1.10
C VAL A 228 -2.25 13.93 1.77
N THR A 229 -1.01 13.43 1.85
CA THR A 229 0.09 14.20 2.43
C THR A 229 0.39 15.44 1.59
N ARG A 230 0.34 15.33 0.26
CA ARG A 230 0.55 16.47 -0.63
C ARG A 230 -0.56 17.51 -0.52
N ALA A 231 -1.82 17.08 -0.54
CA ALA A 231 -2.96 17.98 -0.38
C ALA A 231 -2.93 18.73 0.96
N ALA A 232 -2.66 18.00 2.06
CA ALA A 232 -2.49 18.61 3.37
C ALA A 232 -1.39 19.68 3.37
N GLY A 233 -0.23 19.38 2.79
CA GLY A 233 0.88 20.33 2.68
C GLY A 233 0.56 21.57 1.83
N LEU A 234 -0.16 21.39 0.72
CA LEU A 234 -0.57 22.51 -0.18
C LEU A 234 -1.61 23.42 0.47
N VAL A 235 -2.55 22.86 1.24
CA VAL A 235 -3.60 23.63 1.89
C VAL A 235 -3.09 24.34 3.14
N THR A 236 -2.29 23.64 3.96
CA THR A 236 -1.91 24.14 5.30
C THR A 236 -0.55 24.85 5.34
N GLY A 237 0.31 24.62 4.34
CA GLY A 237 1.71 25.06 4.36
C GLY A 237 2.61 24.30 5.36
N MET A 238 2.06 23.36 6.11
CA MET A 238 2.75 22.61 7.17
C MET A 238 3.37 21.30 6.65
N ALA A 239 4.21 20.67 7.47
CA ALA A 239 4.76 19.35 7.20
C ALA A 239 3.75 18.26 7.63
N PRO A 240 3.21 17.46 6.70
CA PRO A 240 2.21 16.44 6.99
C PRO A 240 2.84 15.10 7.32
N THR A 241 2.20 14.31 8.18
CA THR A 241 2.52 12.91 8.45
C THR A 241 1.22 12.13 8.64
N THR A 242 1.01 11.06 7.91
CA THR A 242 -0.18 10.20 8.05
C THR A 242 -0.15 9.49 9.40
N VAL A 243 -1.26 9.55 10.14
CA VAL A 243 -1.44 8.85 11.42
C VAL A 243 -2.55 7.83 11.39
N ALA A 244 -3.51 7.95 10.45
CA ALA A 244 -4.48 6.92 10.15
C ALA A 244 -4.86 6.99 8.67
N PHE A 245 -5.10 5.84 8.07
CA PHE A 245 -5.52 5.70 6.68
C PHE A 245 -6.53 4.57 6.58
N ALA A 246 -7.63 4.79 5.87
CA ALA A 246 -8.62 3.75 5.57
C ALA A 246 -8.98 3.79 4.09
N ALA A 247 -9.23 2.62 3.50
CA ALA A 247 -9.56 2.48 2.09
C ALA A 247 -10.57 1.37 1.83
N GLU A 248 -11.48 1.60 0.87
CA GLU A 248 -12.41 0.63 0.29
C GLU A 248 -12.12 0.47 -1.20
N PHE A 249 -11.91 -0.77 -1.64
CA PHE A 249 -11.64 -1.11 -3.03
C PHE A 249 -12.96 -1.32 -3.79
N LEU A 250 -13.24 -0.44 -4.75
CA LEU A 250 -14.52 -0.39 -5.47
C LEU A 250 -14.46 -1.12 -6.81
N ALA A 251 -13.35 -1.01 -7.52
CA ALA A 251 -13.14 -1.67 -8.82
C ALA A 251 -11.64 -1.85 -9.11
N ALA A 252 -11.33 -2.74 -10.04
CA ALA A 252 -9.97 -2.92 -10.54
C ALA A 252 -9.61 -1.79 -11.51
N GLY A 253 -8.38 -1.30 -11.44
CA GLY A 253 -7.75 -0.42 -12.41
C GLY A 253 -6.80 -1.17 -13.33
N ASP A 254 -6.26 -0.51 -14.35
CA ASP A 254 -5.25 -1.07 -15.25
C ASP A 254 -4.13 -0.06 -15.56
N ALA A 255 -3.06 -0.51 -16.21
CA ALA A 255 -1.91 0.34 -16.52
C ALA A 255 -1.98 1.03 -17.90
N THR A 256 -3.17 1.12 -18.49
CA THR A 256 -3.35 1.75 -19.81
C THR A 256 -3.68 3.23 -19.73
N MET A 257 -4.14 3.70 -18.57
CA MET A 257 -4.58 5.07 -18.33
C MET A 257 -4.03 5.62 -17.01
N PRO A 258 -3.83 6.94 -16.89
CA PRO A 258 -3.37 7.53 -15.65
C PRO A 258 -4.42 7.37 -14.53
N LEU A 259 -3.93 7.24 -13.30
CA LEU A 259 -4.77 7.42 -12.11
C LEU A 259 -4.96 8.90 -11.83
N SER A 260 -6.16 9.26 -11.43
CA SER A 260 -6.45 10.58 -10.89
C SER A 260 -7.12 10.48 -9.52
N THR A 261 -6.92 11.49 -8.70
CA THR A 261 -7.64 11.63 -7.43
C THR A 261 -7.84 13.09 -7.10
N ARG A 262 -9.07 13.44 -6.69
CA ARG A 262 -9.36 14.68 -5.98
C ARG A 262 -9.33 14.39 -4.48
N VAL A 263 -8.45 15.08 -3.78
CA VAL A 263 -8.34 15.03 -2.32
C VAL A 263 -8.98 16.28 -1.75
N GLU A 264 -9.96 16.10 -0.89
CA GLU A 264 -10.58 17.17 -0.11
C GLU A 264 -9.97 17.22 1.29
N VAL A 265 -9.86 18.44 1.84
CA VAL A 265 -9.45 18.72 3.21
C VAL A 265 -10.63 19.38 3.95
N PRO A 266 -11.68 18.61 4.34
CA PRO A 266 -12.89 19.17 4.94
C PRO A 266 -12.62 19.99 6.20
N ARG A 267 -11.56 19.65 6.93
CA ARG A 267 -11.16 20.36 8.14
C ARG A 267 -9.68 20.20 8.42
N HIS A 268 -9.06 21.27 8.83
CA HIS A 268 -7.73 21.24 9.45
C HIS A 268 -7.66 22.20 10.64
N GLY A 269 -6.79 21.87 11.59
CA GLY A 269 -6.45 22.72 12.73
C GLY A 269 -4.94 22.96 12.77
N LYS A 270 -4.42 23.29 13.96
CA LYS A 270 -2.98 23.54 14.17
C LYS A 270 -2.13 22.26 14.16
N SER A 271 -2.71 21.10 14.48
CA SER A 271 -1.99 19.83 14.65
C SER A 271 -2.53 18.66 13.85
N LEU A 272 -3.77 18.74 13.37
CA LEU A 272 -4.43 17.67 12.63
C LEU A 272 -5.17 18.22 11.42
N ALA A 273 -5.22 17.42 10.37
CA ALA A 273 -6.10 17.58 9.22
C ALA A 273 -6.81 16.26 8.91
N PHE A 274 -8.06 16.36 8.45
CA PHE A 274 -8.88 15.23 8.00
C PHE A 274 -9.05 15.34 6.51
N LEU A 275 -8.80 14.26 5.80
CA LEU A 275 -8.81 14.23 4.35
C LEU A 275 -9.60 13.04 3.85
N ARG A 276 -10.15 13.19 2.67
CA ARG A 276 -10.80 12.09 1.94
C ARG A 276 -10.56 12.26 0.45
N GLY A 277 -10.60 11.17 -0.27
CA GLY A 277 -10.41 11.19 -1.70
C GLY A 277 -10.99 9.96 -2.38
N LEU A 278 -11.00 10.03 -3.69
CA LEU A 278 -11.50 8.97 -4.56
C LEU A 278 -10.51 8.80 -5.71
N LEU A 279 -9.91 7.62 -5.83
CA LEU A 279 -9.09 7.26 -6.98
C LEU A 279 -9.98 6.86 -8.15
N GLU A 280 -9.68 7.38 -9.32
CA GLU A 280 -10.45 7.17 -10.54
C GLU A 280 -9.57 6.94 -11.75
N GLN A 281 -10.08 6.18 -12.71
CA GLN A 281 -9.59 6.09 -14.09
C GLN A 281 -10.77 6.28 -15.03
N ASP A 282 -10.72 7.28 -15.90
CA ASP A 282 -11.76 7.59 -16.90
C ASP A 282 -13.17 7.59 -16.30
N GLY A 283 -13.34 8.28 -15.15
CA GLY A 283 -14.61 8.35 -14.42
C GLY A 283 -15.02 7.07 -13.66
N ARG A 284 -14.27 5.97 -13.80
CA ARG A 284 -14.49 4.75 -13.01
C ARG A 284 -13.81 4.88 -11.65
N LYS A 285 -14.60 4.76 -10.59
CA LYS A 285 -14.14 4.82 -9.20
C LYS A 285 -13.46 3.52 -8.81
N LEU A 286 -12.21 3.59 -8.37
CA LEU A 286 -11.39 2.41 -8.04
C LEU A 286 -11.20 2.23 -6.54
N LEU A 287 -10.92 3.33 -5.81
CA LEU A 287 -10.62 3.31 -4.39
C LEU A 287 -11.23 4.54 -3.72
N SER A 288 -12.06 4.34 -2.70
CA SER A 288 -12.45 5.38 -1.75
C SER A 288 -11.48 5.34 -0.58
N TYR A 289 -11.04 6.52 -0.09
CA TYR A 289 -10.13 6.55 1.03
C TYR A 289 -10.29 7.78 1.91
N SER A 290 -9.88 7.64 3.16
CA SER A 290 -9.80 8.73 4.12
C SER A 290 -8.51 8.65 4.92
N ALA A 291 -8.05 9.81 5.41
CA ALA A 291 -6.83 9.88 6.22
C ALA A 291 -6.94 10.94 7.31
N THR A 292 -6.30 10.67 8.43
CA THR A 292 -5.97 11.65 9.46
C THR A 292 -4.48 11.97 9.35
N ILE A 293 -4.17 13.25 9.20
CA ILE A 293 -2.80 13.75 9.02
C ILE A 293 -2.41 14.58 10.24
N LYS A 294 -1.28 14.25 10.85
CA LYS A 294 -0.61 15.09 11.83
C LYS A 294 0.15 16.20 11.12
N LEU A 295 -0.03 17.42 11.56
CA LEU A 295 0.60 18.62 11.03
C LEU A 295 1.70 19.10 11.98
N ARG A 296 2.86 19.44 11.43
CA ARG A 296 3.96 20.07 12.16
C ARG A 296 4.40 21.32 11.45
N GLN A 297 4.88 22.33 12.17
CA GLN A 297 5.55 23.47 11.57
C GLN A 297 6.75 22.98 10.75
N ARG A 298 6.98 23.54 9.58
CA ARG A 298 8.22 23.29 8.84
C ARG A 298 9.36 23.94 9.60
N ALA A 299 10.49 23.24 9.71
CA ALA A 299 11.71 23.88 10.19
C ALA A 299 12.02 25.09 9.29
N PRO A 300 12.49 26.21 9.83
CA PRO A 300 12.99 27.29 9.00
C PRO A 300 14.10 26.76 8.08
N SER A 301 13.99 27.08 6.79
CA SER A 301 14.97 26.72 5.75
C SER A 301 16.27 27.49 5.93
#